data_a0f7436a912c3ccfd5a744ab0a052c01
#
_entry.id   a0f7436a912c3ccfd5a744ab0a052c01
#
_cell.length_a   1.000
_cell.length_b   1.000
_cell.length_c   1.000
_cell.angle_alpha   90.00
_cell.angle_beta   90.00
_cell.angle_gamma   90.00
#
_symmetry.space_group_name_H-M   'P 1'
#
loop_
_entity.id
_entity.type
_entity.pdbx_description
1 polymer ?
#
loop_
_entity_poly.entity_id
_entity_poly.type
_entity_poly.pdbx_seq_one_letter_code
_entity_poly.pdbx_strand_id
1 'polypeptide(L)'
;MNPVEVVTERARAARSAVNRVSAAPLLVRAGIFGATLVGLLLAYPAQVLTGRPLAALALVALLPAIGPRRIWPTFAALVAVGGWLLATEGYDRPVALWRLLAVAAALYLAHSLAALAALLPYDAVVDPELVVRWLTRAGGVLLASAVLGVLLVQVADAGPDRGHLGVTVAGLLVAVAVAALLGWLLRRK
;
A
#
# COMPACT_ATOMS: atom_id res chain seq x y z
N MET A 1 36.71 -33.32 2.89
CA MET A 1 35.49 -32.96 2.14
C MET A 1 35.93 -32.25 0.85
N ASN A 2 35.56 -32.79 -0.30
CA ASN A 2 36.02 -32.29 -1.60
C ASN A 2 35.33 -30.95 -1.90
N PRO A 3 36.03 -29.86 -2.24
CA PRO A 3 35.40 -28.56 -2.48
C PRO A 3 34.33 -28.61 -3.58
N VAL A 4 34.43 -29.52 -4.52
CA VAL A 4 33.43 -29.74 -5.59
C VAL A 4 32.12 -30.31 -5.01
N GLU A 5 32.17 -31.18 -4.00
CA GLU A 5 30.97 -31.74 -3.34
C GLU A 5 30.22 -30.67 -2.57
N VAL A 6 30.91 -29.77 -1.86
CA VAL A 6 30.30 -28.66 -1.14
C VAL A 6 29.59 -27.70 -2.09
N VAL A 7 30.16 -27.42 -3.25
CA VAL A 7 29.53 -26.53 -4.26
C VAL A 7 28.32 -27.21 -4.90
N THR A 8 28.39 -28.50 -5.20
CA THR A 8 27.25 -29.24 -5.77
C THR A 8 26.11 -29.43 -4.80
N GLU A 9 26.40 -29.66 -3.51
CA GLU A 9 25.35 -29.72 -2.46
C GLU A 9 24.68 -28.36 -2.25
N ARG A 10 25.45 -27.27 -2.23
CA ARG A 10 24.88 -25.91 -2.17
C ARG A 10 24.01 -25.58 -3.37
N ALA A 11 24.46 -25.99 -4.57
CA ALA A 11 23.68 -25.79 -5.79
C ALA A 11 22.39 -26.63 -5.80
N ARG A 12 22.41 -27.87 -5.29
CA ARG A 12 21.23 -28.72 -5.15
C ARG A 12 20.28 -28.17 -4.07
N ALA A 13 20.82 -27.72 -2.93
CA ALA A 13 20.03 -27.08 -1.87
C ALA A 13 19.37 -25.78 -2.37
N ALA A 14 20.09 -24.96 -3.14
CA ALA A 14 19.54 -23.77 -3.75
C ALA A 14 18.42 -24.09 -4.77
N ARG A 15 18.62 -25.10 -5.63
CA ARG A 15 17.58 -25.55 -6.58
C ARG A 15 16.36 -26.13 -5.87
N SER A 16 16.54 -26.92 -4.80
CA SER A 16 15.42 -27.45 -4.02
C SER A 16 14.69 -26.36 -3.24
N ALA A 17 15.38 -25.32 -2.78
CA ALA A 17 14.75 -24.14 -2.17
C ALA A 17 13.92 -23.35 -3.19
N VAL A 18 14.43 -23.13 -4.39
CA VAL A 18 13.69 -22.46 -5.48
C VAL A 18 12.44 -23.25 -5.90
N ASN A 19 12.53 -24.58 -5.99
CA ASN A 19 11.39 -25.44 -6.33
C ASN A 19 10.33 -25.53 -5.20
N ARG A 20 10.65 -25.12 -3.97
CA ARG A 20 9.71 -25.07 -2.84
C ARG A 20 9.06 -23.70 -2.66
N VAL A 21 9.49 -22.70 -3.42
CA VAL A 21 8.85 -21.37 -3.37
C VAL A 21 7.43 -21.50 -3.92
N SER A 22 6.44 -21.42 -3.05
CA SER A 22 5.05 -21.42 -3.50
C SER A 22 4.73 -20.13 -4.27
N ALA A 23 3.85 -20.21 -5.26
CA ALA A 23 3.48 -19.04 -6.06
C ALA A 23 2.82 -17.93 -5.22
N ALA A 24 2.13 -18.30 -4.13
CA ALA A 24 1.38 -17.36 -3.32
C ALA A 24 2.24 -16.27 -2.64
N PRO A 25 3.36 -16.55 -1.93
CA PRO A 25 4.24 -15.52 -1.39
C PRO A 25 4.86 -14.62 -2.46
N LEU A 26 5.14 -15.14 -3.66
CA LEU A 26 5.64 -14.33 -4.77
C LEU A 26 4.57 -13.38 -5.31
N LEU A 27 3.32 -13.84 -5.47
CA LEU A 27 2.21 -13.01 -5.89
C LEU A 27 1.92 -11.90 -4.88
N VAL A 28 1.96 -12.17 -3.58
CA VAL A 28 1.81 -11.15 -2.54
C VAL A 28 2.91 -10.10 -2.66
N ARG A 29 4.16 -10.48 -2.86
CA ARG A 29 5.28 -9.55 -3.03
C ARG A 29 5.20 -8.75 -4.33
N ALA A 30 4.78 -9.38 -5.42
CA ALA A 30 4.49 -8.70 -6.68
C ALA A 30 3.34 -7.69 -6.50
N GLY A 31 2.32 -8.04 -5.72
CA GLY A 31 1.23 -7.15 -5.34
C GLY A 31 1.71 -5.94 -4.53
N ILE A 32 2.63 -6.13 -3.56
CA ILE A 32 3.25 -5.02 -2.80
C ILE A 32 4.00 -4.09 -3.76
N PHE A 33 4.83 -4.64 -4.62
CA PHE A 33 5.57 -3.86 -5.62
C PHE A 33 4.63 -3.08 -6.53
N GLY A 34 3.64 -3.75 -7.13
CA GLY A 34 2.67 -3.14 -8.05
C GLY A 34 1.85 -2.05 -7.37
N ALA A 35 1.29 -2.30 -6.18
CA ALA A 35 0.51 -1.32 -5.44
C ALA A 35 1.37 -0.11 -5.03
N THR A 36 2.60 -0.33 -4.54
CA THR A 36 3.52 0.76 -4.20
C THR A 36 3.88 1.58 -5.43
N LEU A 37 4.23 0.93 -6.54
CA LEU A 37 4.59 1.61 -7.78
C LEU A 37 3.43 2.45 -8.31
N VAL A 38 2.21 1.89 -8.36
CA VAL A 38 1.01 2.64 -8.78
C VAL A 38 0.78 3.84 -7.88
N GLY A 39 0.90 3.69 -6.56
CA GLY A 39 0.79 4.80 -5.60
C GLY A 39 1.80 5.90 -5.88
N LEU A 40 3.06 5.56 -6.15
CA LEU A 40 4.12 6.51 -6.49
C LEU A 40 3.84 7.20 -7.84
N LEU A 41 3.46 6.45 -8.88
CA LEU A 41 3.15 7.02 -10.20
C LEU A 41 1.98 7.99 -10.17
N LEU A 42 0.97 7.72 -9.34
CA LEU A 42 -0.17 8.62 -9.15
C LEU A 42 0.18 9.85 -8.31
N ALA A 43 1.11 9.70 -7.35
CA ALA A 43 1.53 10.79 -6.47
C ALA A 43 2.41 11.80 -7.18
N TYR A 44 3.37 11.35 -7.98
CA TYR A 44 4.35 12.23 -8.63
C TYR A 44 3.79 12.96 -9.86
N PRO A 45 4.33 14.16 -10.20
CA PRO A 45 3.97 14.87 -11.43
C PRO A 45 4.54 14.14 -12.67
N ALA A 46 3.78 14.16 -13.78
CA ALA A 46 4.15 13.45 -15.01
C ALA A 46 5.54 13.85 -15.56
N GLN A 47 5.93 15.11 -15.34
CA GLN A 47 7.21 15.65 -15.78
C GLN A 47 8.42 14.95 -15.15
N VAL A 48 8.25 14.42 -13.94
CA VAL A 48 9.30 13.71 -13.19
C VAL A 48 9.30 12.20 -13.50
N LEU A 49 8.23 11.67 -14.12
CA LEU A 49 8.08 10.23 -14.38
C LEU A 49 8.83 9.78 -15.65
N THR A 50 10.06 10.25 -15.85
CA THR A 50 10.88 9.90 -17.01
C THR A 50 12.31 9.54 -16.60
N GLY A 51 12.93 8.63 -17.33
CA GLY A 51 14.36 8.31 -17.18
C GLY A 51 14.78 7.87 -15.75
N ARG A 52 15.81 8.54 -15.21
CA ARG A 52 16.41 8.20 -13.89
C ARG A 52 15.43 8.32 -12.72
N PRO A 53 14.59 9.36 -12.60
CA PRO A 53 13.62 9.45 -11.52
C PRO A 53 12.63 8.28 -11.50
N LEU A 54 12.11 7.86 -12.66
CA LEU A 54 11.22 6.71 -12.75
C LEU A 54 11.90 5.42 -12.26
N ALA A 55 13.16 5.20 -12.63
CA ALA A 55 13.94 4.07 -12.14
C ALA A 55 14.13 4.13 -10.62
N ALA A 56 14.38 5.32 -10.05
CA ALA A 56 14.49 5.50 -8.60
C ALA A 56 13.16 5.17 -7.89
N LEU A 57 12.02 5.61 -8.44
CA LEU A 57 10.69 5.28 -7.88
C LEU A 57 10.41 3.76 -7.94
N ALA A 58 10.82 3.09 -9.03
CA ALA A 58 10.71 1.64 -9.13
C ALA A 58 11.58 0.92 -8.09
N LEU A 59 12.79 1.43 -7.80
CA LEU A 59 13.64 0.91 -6.72
C LEU A 59 12.98 1.14 -5.35
N VAL A 60 12.41 2.32 -5.09
CA VAL A 60 11.66 2.59 -3.86
C VAL A 60 10.47 1.63 -3.72
N ALA A 61 9.74 1.34 -4.81
CA ALA A 61 8.63 0.39 -4.79
C ALA A 61 9.07 -1.06 -4.52
N LEU A 62 10.30 -1.41 -4.89
CA LEU A 62 10.86 -2.74 -4.67
C LEU A 62 11.23 -2.99 -3.19
N LEU A 63 11.62 -1.97 -2.44
CA LEU A 63 12.07 -2.08 -1.05
C LEU A 63 11.04 -2.76 -0.13
N PRO A 64 9.76 -2.36 -0.09
CA PRO A 64 8.76 -3.03 0.74
C PRO A 64 8.44 -4.46 0.28
N ALA A 65 8.61 -4.77 -1.01
CA ALA A 65 8.41 -6.13 -1.52
C ALA A 65 9.50 -7.09 -1.06
N ILE A 66 10.76 -6.62 -0.95
CA ILE A 66 11.90 -7.41 -0.45
C ILE A 66 11.90 -7.49 1.07
N GLY A 67 11.64 -6.37 1.75
CA GLY A 67 11.71 -6.26 3.22
C GLY A 67 10.41 -5.82 3.89
N PRO A 68 9.33 -6.62 3.84
CA PRO A 68 8.02 -6.19 4.34
C PRO A 68 7.97 -5.98 5.86
N ARG A 69 8.88 -6.60 6.62
CA ARG A 69 8.96 -6.50 8.11
C ARG A 69 9.73 -5.27 8.59
N ARG A 70 10.32 -4.48 7.71
CA ARG A 70 11.16 -3.33 8.05
C ARG A 70 10.39 -2.03 7.86
N ILE A 71 11.10 -0.92 7.98
CA ILE A 71 10.58 0.44 7.81
C ILE A 71 10.21 0.77 6.35
N TRP A 72 10.52 -0.11 5.39
CA TRP A 72 10.40 0.17 3.97
C TRP A 72 8.97 0.50 3.50
N PRO A 73 7.90 -0.16 3.99
CA PRO A 73 6.54 0.25 3.65
C PRO A 73 6.22 1.68 4.08
N THR A 74 6.65 2.07 5.28
CA THR A 74 6.48 3.43 5.78
C THR A 74 7.33 4.44 4.99
N PHE A 75 8.56 4.09 4.68
CA PHE A 75 9.43 4.92 3.84
C PHE A 75 8.81 5.17 2.47
N ALA A 76 8.32 4.12 1.79
CA ALA A 76 7.66 4.27 0.49
C ALA A 76 6.39 5.13 0.58
N ALA A 77 5.62 5.03 1.66
CA ALA A 77 4.46 5.89 1.90
C ALA A 77 4.87 7.36 2.07
N LEU A 78 5.93 7.65 2.82
CA LEU A 78 6.46 9.01 2.98
C LEU A 78 6.98 9.57 1.65
N VAL A 79 7.64 8.76 0.83
CA VAL A 79 8.07 9.16 -0.53
C VAL A 79 6.85 9.48 -1.41
N ALA A 80 5.76 8.70 -1.31
CA ALA A 80 4.53 9.01 -2.04
C ALA A 80 3.88 10.33 -1.58
N VAL A 81 3.84 10.59 -0.26
CA VAL A 81 3.35 11.86 0.29
C VAL A 81 4.22 13.02 -0.18
N GLY A 82 5.55 12.88 -0.15
CA GLY A 82 6.47 13.88 -0.68
C GLY A 82 6.25 14.14 -2.17
N GLY A 83 6.03 13.10 -2.96
CA GLY A 83 5.69 13.20 -4.38
C GLY A 83 4.35 13.90 -4.63
N TRP A 84 3.36 13.64 -3.77
CA TRP A 84 2.06 14.35 -3.84
C TRP A 84 2.23 15.85 -3.57
N LEU A 85 2.95 16.21 -2.49
CA LEU A 85 3.23 17.61 -2.17
C LEU A 85 4.04 18.30 -3.28
N LEU A 86 5.05 17.62 -3.81
CA LEU A 86 5.80 18.14 -4.97
C LEU A 86 4.88 18.41 -6.15
N ALA A 87 3.93 17.52 -6.43
CA ALA A 87 3.03 17.69 -7.55
C ALA A 87 2.02 18.81 -7.34
N THR A 88 1.51 19.01 -6.11
CA THR A 88 0.51 20.04 -5.79
C THR A 88 1.15 21.40 -5.59
N GLU A 89 2.22 21.51 -4.79
CA GLU A 89 2.84 22.78 -4.42
C GLU A 89 3.95 23.19 -5.41
N GLY A 90 4.69 22.21 -5.97
CA GLY A 90 5.81 22.50 -6.86
C GLY A 90 5.46 22.57 -8.34
N TYR A 91 4.38 21.93 -8.75
CA TYR A 91 3.92 21.87 -10.15
C TYR A 91 2.47 22.33 -10.33
N ASP A 92 1.87 22.98 -9.31
CA ASP A 92 0.50 23.53 -9.34
C ASP A 92 -0.55 22.54 -9.86
N ARG A 93 -0.34 21.23 -9.59
CA ARG A 93 -1.27 20.19 -10.04
C ARG A 93 -2.55 20.24 -9.24
N PRO A 94 -3.72 20.40 -9.86
CA PRO A 94 -4.99 20.46 -9.14
C PRO A 94 -5.25 19.15 -8.39
N VAL A 95 -5.77 19.28 -7.16
CA VAL A 95 -6.16 18.14 -6.32
C VAL A 95 -7.43 17.53 -6.89
N ALA A 96 -7.32 16.34 -7.48
CA ALA A 96 -8.47 15.58 -7.98
C ALA A 96 -8.81 14.47 -6.97
N LEU A 97 -10.07 14.44 -6.51
CA LEU A 97 -10.56 13.48 -5.52
C LEU A 97 -10.26 12.02 -5.91
N TRP A 98 -10.54 11.66 -7.17
CA TRP A 98 -10.27 10.30 -7.64
C TRP A 98 -8.81 9.89 -7.50
N ARG A 99 -7.88 10.82 -7.77
CA ARG A 99 -6.44 10.57 -7.67
C ARG A 99 -6.01 10.42 -6.21
N LEU A 100 -6.54 11.27 -5.32
CA LEU A 100 -6.30 11.18 -3.88
C LEU A 100 -6.75 9.82 -3.35
N LEU A 101 -7.98 9.41 -3.71
CA LEU A 101 -8.52 8.10 -3.32
C LEU A 101 -7.71 6.94 -3.90
N ALA A 102 -7.27 7.06 -5.14
CA ALA A 102 -6.45 6.03 -5.79
C ALA A 102 -5.06 5.89 -5.14
N VAL A 103 -4.40 7.00 -4.77
CA VAL A 103 -3.13 6.98 -4.01
C VAL A 103 -3.35 6.35 -2.64
N ALA A 104 -4.39 6.78 -1.91
CA ALA A 104 -4.72 6.23 -0.60
C ALA A 104 -5.00 4.72 -0.68
N ALA A 105 -5.77 4.27 -1.67
CA ALA A 105 -6.06 2.87 -1.93
C ALA A 105 -4.79 2.06 -2.23
N ALA A 106 -3.93 2.57 -3.09
CA ALA A 106 -2.67 1.93 -3.45
C ALA A 106 -1.74 1.78 -2.24
N LEU A 107 -1.59 2.82 -1.43
CA LEU A 107 -0.78 2.79 -0.20
C LEU A 107 -1.38 1.85 0.85
N TYR A 108 -2.70 1.85 1.01
CA TYR A 108 -3.39 0.92 1.91
C TYR A 108 -3.16 -0.54 1.48
N LEU A 109 -3.31 -0.85 0.20
CA LEU A 109 -3.07 -2.19 -0.33
C LEU A 109 -1.61 -2.60 -0.15
N ALA A 110 -0.66 -1.73 -0.49
CA ALA A 110 0.76 -1.99 -0.32
C ALA A 110 1.10 -2.30 1.15
N HIS A 111 0.59 -1.50 2.08
CA HIS A 111 0.84 -1.68 3.52
C HIS A 111 0.18 -2.95 4.07
N SER A 112 -1.06 -3.22 3.68
CA SER A 112 -1.81 -4.40 4.10
C SER A 112 -1.19 -5.69 3.54
N LEU A 113 -0.76 -5.68 2.27
CA LEU A 113 -0.03 -6.80 1.65
C LEU A 113 1.34 -7.00 2.30
N ALA A 114 2.04 -5.92 2.68
CA ALA A 114 3.31 -6.01 3.39
C ALA A 114 3.13 -6.64 4.78
N ALA A 115 2.05 -6.30 5.50
CA ALA A 115 1.70 -6.95 6.76
C ALA A 115 1.41 -8.44 6.57
N LEU A 116 0.68 -8.81 5.51
CA LEU A 116 0.42 -10.20 5.16
C LEU A 116 1.74 -10.94 4.82
N ALA A 117 2.58 -10.36 3.96
CA ALA A 117 3.87 -10.94 3.56
C ALA A 117 4.83 -11.12 4.76
N ALA A 118 4.71 -10.26 5.78
CA ALA A 118 5.51 -10.37 6.99
C ALA A 118 5.17 -11.63 7.82
N LEU A 119 3.97 -12.18 7.66
CA LEU A 119 3.51 -13.39 8.33
C LEU A 119 3.76 -14.66 7.50
N LEU A 120 3.98 -14.52 6.17
CA LEU A 120 4.10 -15.65 5.26
C LEU A 120 5.58 -16.01 5.01
N PRO A 121 6.06 -17.20 5.45
CA PRO A 121 7.32 -17.76 4.98
C PRO A 121 7.29 -18.01 3.46
N TYR A 122 8.45 -18.09 2.81
CA TYR A 122 8.54 -18.29 1.35
C TYR A 122 8.01 -19.64 0.87
N ASP A 123 7.93 -20.63 1.77
CA ASP A 123 7.45 -22.00 1.55
C ASP A 123 6.01 -22.24 2.04
N ALA A 124 5.32 -21.18 2.47
CA ALA A 124 3.96 -21.31 2.98
C ALA A 124 2.96 -21.69 1.89
N VAL A 125 2.21 -22.74 2.12
CA VAL A 125 0.99 -23.03 1.37
C VAL A 125 -0.12 -22.17 1.95
N VAL A 126 -0.59 -21.21 1.18
CA VAL A 126 -1.64 -20.28 1.62
C VAL A 126 -3.00 -20.84 1.24
N ASP A 127 -3.88 -20.94 2.21
CA ASP A 127 -5.27 -21.32 1.98
C ASP A 127 -5.98 -20.25 1.12
N PRO A 128 -6.56 -20.60 -0.02
CA PRO A 128 -7.31 -19.68 -0.87
C PRO A 128 -8.41 -18.92 -0.13
N GLU A 129 -9.08 -19.54 0.82
CA GLU A 129 -10.13 -18.90 1.62
C GLU A 129 -9.58 -17.71 2.45
N LEU A 130 -8.38 -17.84 2.96
CA LEU A 130 -7.72 -16.78 3.73
C LEU A 130 -7.44 -15.57 2.84
N VAL A 131 -7.00 -15.79 1.60
CA VAL A 131 -6.77 -14.72 0.62
C VAL A 131 -8.09 -14.04 0.24
N VAL A 132 -9.13 -14.80 -0.04
CA VAL A 132 -10.46 -14.26 -0.36
C VAL A 132 -11.00 -13.42 0.80
N ARG A 133 -10.93 -13.92 2.03
CA ARG A 133 -11.37 -13.20 3.23
C ARG A 133 -10.57 -11.91 3.45
N TRP A 134 -9.29 -11.94 3.16
CA TRP A 134 -8.45 -10.74 3.24
C TRP A 134 -8.83 -9.73 2.16
N LEU A 135 -9.01 -10.16 0.91
CA LEU A 135 -9.43 -9.30 -0.20
C LEU A 135 -10.79 -8.66 0.04
N THR A 136 -11.76 -9.41 0.56
CA THR A 136 -13.09 -8.86 0.88
C THR A 136 -13.02 -7.80 1.98
N ARG A 137 -12.20 -8.01 3.02
CA ARG A 137 -11.97 -6.99 4.06
C ARG A 137 -11.28 -5.75 3.49
N ALA A 138 -10.24 -5.93 2.70
CA ALA A 138 -9.52 -4.82 2.07
C ALA A 138 -10.46 -4.03 1.13
N GLY A 139 -11.24 -4.73 0.30
CA GLY A 139 -12.25 -4.12 -0.56
C GLY A 139 -13.33 -3.36 0.22
N GLY A 140 -13.80 -3.92 1.33
CA GLY A 140 -14.76 -3.26 2.22
C GLY A 140 -14.22 -1.95 2.80
N VAL A 141 -12.97 -1.94 3.28
CA VAL A 141 -12.32 -0.72 3.79
C VAL A 141 -12.15 0.32 2.70
N LEU A 142 -11.70 -0.08 1.50
CA LEU A 142 -11.52 0.82 0.37
C LEU A 142 -12.85 1.43 -0.09
N LEU A 143 -13.91 0.63 -0.19
CA LEU A 143 -15.27 1.08 -0.52
C LEU A 143 -15.79 2.07 0.53
N ALA A 144 -15.70 1.74 1.81
CA ALA A 144 -16.12 2.63 2.88
C ALA A 144 -15.35 3.95 2.85
N SER A 145 -14.03 3.91 2.64
CA SER A 145 -13.19 5.11 2.52
C SER A 145 -13.56 5.96 1.30
N ALA A 146 -13.86 5.33 0.15
CA ALA A 146 -14.27 6.03 -1.05
C ALA A 146 -15.64 6.71 -0.86
N VAL A 147 -16.62 6.01 -0.30
CA VAL A 147 -17.95 6.56 0.00
C VAL A 147 -17.84 7.74 0.96
N LEU A 148 -17.06 7.59 2.04
CA LEU A 148 -16.84 8.69 3.00
C LEU A 148 -16.14 9.88 2.34
N GLY A 149 -15.14 9.66 1.49
CA GLY A 149 -14.45 10.72 0.76
C GLY A 149 -15.40 11.49 -0.16
N VAL A 150 -16.24 10.80 -0.91
CA VAL A 150 -17.26 11.43 -1.76
C VAL A 150 -18.27 12.22 -0.94
N LEU A 151 -18.78 11.63 0.15
CA LEU A 151 -19.74 12.32 1.03
C LEU A 151 -19.14 13.58 1.65
N LEU A 152 -17.88 13.54 2.10
CA LEU A 152 -17.20 14.69 2.67
C LEU A 152 -17.06 15.83 1.66
N VAL A 153 -16.75 15.52 0.39
CA VAL A 153 -16.68 16.53 -0.68
C VAL A 153 -18.07 17.12 -0.95
N GLN A 154 -19.11 16.29 -1.04
CA GLN A 154 -20.49 16.77 -1.25
C GLN A 154 -20.95 17.70 -0.13
N VAL A 155 -20.62 17.37 1.12
CA VAL A 155 -20.94 18.24 2.29
C VAL A 155 -20.11 19.54 2.23
N ALA A 156 -18.86 19.48 1.76
CA ALA A 156 -18.02 20.66 1.61
C ALA A 156 -18.57 21.64 0.57
N ASP A 157 -19.06 21.11 -0.55
CA ASP A 157 -19.59 21.91 -1.66
C ASP A 157 -21.00 22.48 -1.37
N ALA A 158 -21.74 21.93 -0.39
CA ALA A 158 -23.11 22.33 -0.08
C ALA A 158 -23.24 23.58 0.81
N GLY A 159 -22.14 24.20 1.27
CA GLY A 159 -22.17 25.33 2.22
C GLY A 159 -21.61 26.63 1.66
N PRO A 160 -22.40 27.75 1.58
CA PRO A 160 -21.98 28.98 0.93
C PRO A 160 -20.84 29.74 1.63
N ASP A 161 -20.59 29.61 2.93
CA ASP A 161 -19.49 30.33 3.62
C ASP A 161 -18.89 29.60 4.84
N ARG A 162 -19.38 28.39 5.13
CA ARG A 162 -18.95 27.58 6.28
C ARG A 162 -18.22 26.30 5.91
N GLY A 163 -17.89 26.14 4.63
CA GLY A 163 -17.38 24.89 4.06
C GLY A 163 -16.15 24.32 4.79
N HIS A 164 -15.20 25.16 5.14
CA HIS A 164 -13.97 24.70 5.81
C HIS A 164 -14.23 24.16 7.22
N LEU A 165 -15.08 24.81 8.03
CA LEU A 165 -15.41 24.33 9.38
C LEU A 165 -16.25 23.06 9.33
N GLY A 166 -17.25 22.99 8.44
CA GLY A 166 -18.11 21.82 8.28
C GLY A 166 -17.31 20.57 7.86
N VAL A 167 -16.41 20.71 6.90
CA VAL A 167 -15.53 19.62 6.44
C VAL A 167 -14.57 19.17 7.55
N THR A 168 -13.97 20.13 8.28
CA THR A 168 -13.07 19.82 9.39
C THR A 168 -13.79 19.07 10.51
N VAL A 169 -14.98 19.54 10.89
CA VAL A 169 -15.81 18.88 11.93
C VAL A 169 -16.27 17.50 11.46
N ALA A 170 -16.74 17.35 10.22
CA ALA A 170 -17.14 16.06 9.66
C ALA A 170 -15.95 15.10 9.59
N GLY A 171 -14.79 15.55 9.14
CA GLY A 171 -13.57 14.75 9.12
C GLY A 171 -13.13 14.31 10.52
N LEU A 172 -13.20 15.20 11.51
CA LEU A 172 -12.89 14.88 12.90
C LEU A 172 -13.85 13.83 13.48
N LEU A 173 -15.16 14.01 13.23
CA LEU A 173 -16.18 13.04 13.68
C LEU A 173 -15.98 11.66 13.07
N VAL A 174 -15.66 11.59 11.77
CA VAL A 174 -15.34 10.33 11.09
C VAL A 174 -14.07 9.70 11.70
N ALA A 175 -13.01 10.47 11.92
CA ALA A 175 -11.78 9.97 12.54
C ALA A 175 -12.03 9.42 13.95
N VAL A 176 -12.81 10.13 14.77
CA VAL A 176 -13.21 9.69 16.12
C VAL A 176 -14.08 8.43 16.05
N ALA A 177 -15.06 8.38 15.13
CA ALA A 177 -15.92 7.21 14.96
C ALA A 177 -15.13 5.96 14.54
N VAL A 178 -14.21 6.11 13.61
CA VAL A 178 -13.30 5.01 13.18
C VAL A 178 -12.40 4.57 14.33
N ALA A 179 -11.79 5.50 15.06
CA ALA A 179 -10.95 5.17 16.21
C ALA A 179 -11.75 4.47 17.33
N ALA A 180 -12.98 4.95 17.61
CA ALA A 180 -13.87 4.33 18.59
C ALA A 180 -14.30 2.93 18.16
N LEU A 181 -14.66 2.73 16.88
CA LEU A 181 -15.02 1.43 16.32
C LEU A 181 -13.85 0.43 16.40
N LEU A 182 -12.66 0.87 16.03
CA LEU A 182 -11.45 0.04 16.14
C LEU A 182 -11.15 -0.31 17.61
N GLY A 183 -11.23 0.65 18.51
CA GLY A 183 -11.06 0.42 19.95
C GLY A 183 -12.09 -0.55 20.52
N TRP A 184 -13.34 -0.46 20.07
CA TRP A 184 -14.40 -1.38 20.47
C TRP A 184 -14.20 -2.80 19.92
N LEU A 185 -13.80 -2.93 18.63
CA LEU A 185 -13.49 -4.22 18.03
C LEU A 185 -12.29 -4.91 18.72
N LEU A 186 -11.26 -4.17 19.10
CA LEU A 186 -10.08 -4.69 19.81
C LEU A 186 -10.40 -5.14 21.25
N ARG A 187 -11.42 -4.52 21.89
CA ARG A 187 -11.86 -4.92 23.25
C ARG A 187 -12.77 -6.15 23.29
N ARG A 188 -13.30 -6.56 22.14
CA ARG A 188 -14.19 -7.74 22.02
C ARG A 188 -13.47 -9.09 21.86
N LYS A 189 -12.12 -9.10 21.98
CA LYS A 189 -11.33 -10.35 21.96
C LYS A 189 -11.05 -10.82 23.39
#